data_8ccbf3d76ed5acfe8a412b3c687cadfd
#
_entry.id   8ccbf3d76ed5acfe8a412b3c687cadfd
#
_cell.length_a   1.000
_cell.length_b   1.000
_cell.length_c   1.000
_cell.angle_alpha   90.00
_cell.angle_beta   90.00
_cell.angle_gamma   90.00
#
_symmetry.space_group_name_H-M   'P 1'
#
loop_
_entity.id
_entity.type
_entity.pdbx_description
1 polymer ?
#
loop_
_entity_poly.entity_id
_entity_poly.type
_entity_poly.pdbx_seq_one_letter_code
_entity_poly.pdbx_strand_id
1 'polypeptide(L)'
;MSLEVRRTAEREIQRYHAKTGLSITALLKYAGIPHRTWREWARRRGAETKHNNNIPKSYHLTPEEVKAIIAYCVNNSLKGYRMQCWEMVDRNVAFVSCSSVYNVIKHHNLDKKWVEVKEAAKQGFEQPTAVHEQWHIDFSYIKIQNSFYYFIGILDGYSRKLLNWRLCKNMEGINAEILVAETKEMYPQAAGPRLISDNGSQFISKNFEELLALLEFSHTFTSANHPQSNGKLERFHRTLKTEHVRRSSYLEYQDACIRLAEWIAYYNSERLHSAIWYLTPNDVFYGRTAVRLAERKEKLHTAYIKRQEYWRTRNAVS
;
A
#
# COMPACT_ATOMS: atom_id res chain seq x y z
N MET A 1 33.34 -3.53 -20.64
CA MET A 1 34.32 -3.42 -21.73
C MET A 1 35.06 -4.76 -21.79
N SER A 2 35.08 -5.42 -22.95
CA SER A 2 35.77 -6.72 -23.12
C SER A 2 37.29 -6.55 -22.97
N LEU A 3 37.99 -7.63 -22.63
CA LEU A 3 39.45 -7.64 -22.50
C LEU A 3 40.16 -7.21 -23.78
N GLU A 4 39.59 -7.61 -24.90
CA GLU A 4 40.12 -7.30 -26.24
C GLU A 4 40.05 -5.79 -26.53
N VAL A 5 38.92 -5.15 -26.33
CA VAL A 5 38.74 -3.71 -26.50
C VAL A 5 39.66 -2.93 -25.60
N ARG A 6 39.86 -3.38 -24.34
CA ARG A 6 40.81 -2.78 -23.43
C ARG A 6 42.24 -2.86 -23.92
N ARG A 7 42.71 -4.03 -24.34
CA ARG A 7 44.06 -4.24 -24.88
C ARG A 7 44.32 -3.39 -26.13
N THR A 8 43.30 -3.27 -26.98
CA THR A 8 43.37 -2.41 -28.16
C THR A 8 43.52 -0.94 -27.76
N ALA A 9 42.71 -0.47 -26.83
CA ALA A 9 42.80 0.90 -26.32
C ALA A 9 44.15 1.19 -25.65
N GLU A 10 44.68 0.27 -24.84
CA GLU A 10 46.00 0.39 -24.21
C GLU A 10 47.12 0.51 -25.26
N ARG A 11 47.07 -0.34 -26.29
CA ARG A 11 48.04 -0.34 -27.38
C ARG A 11 47.99 0.96 -28.18
N GLU A 12 46.83 1.42 -28.55
CA GLU A 12 46.68 2.64 -29.34
C GLU A 12 47.11 3.89 -28.57
N ILE A 13 46.78 3.99 -27.31
CA ILE A 13 47.20 5.12 -26.45
C ILE A 13 48.73 5.15 -26.32
N GLN A 14 49.39 4.00 -26.11
CA GLN A 14 50.86 3.92 -26.04
C GLN A 14 51.50 4.26 -27.38
N ARG A 15 50.94 3.80 -28.50
CA ARG A 15 51.38 4.10 -29.85
C ARG A 15 51.31 5.59 -30.17
N TYR A 16 50.18 6.23 -29.84
CA TYR A 16 50.02 7.68 -30.05
C TYR A 16 50.94 8.50 -29.10
N HIS A 17 51.12 8.07 -27.88
CA HIS A 17 52.08 8.69 -26.95
C HIS A 17 53.49 8.68 -27.54
N ALA A 18 53.94 7.53 -28.02
CA ALA A 18 55.26 7.41 -28.62
C ALA A 18 55.42 8.22 -29.93
N LYS A 19 54.36 8.32 -30.76
CA LYS A 19 54.38 9.01 -32.05
C LYS A 19 54.28 10.54 -31.92
N THR A 20 53.51 11.03 -30.96
CA THR A 20 53.17 12.47 -30.90
C THR A 20 53.82 13.22 -29.73
N GLY A 21 54.42 12.54 -28.75
CA GLY A 21 54.94 13.13 -27.50
C GLY A 21 53.86 13.66 -26.55
N LEU A 22 52.58 13.54 -26.90
CA LEU A 22 51.50 14.00 -26.03
C LEU A 22 51.45 13.16 -24.75
N SER A 23 51.13 13.81 -23.61
CA SER A 23 50.98 13.06 -22.36
C SER A 23 49.86 12.04 -22.40
N ILE A 24 50.04 10.91 -21.70
CA ILE A 24 48.99 9.85 -21.60
C ILE A 24 47.69 10.48 -21.06
N THR A 25 47.75 11.41 -20.14
CA THR A 25 46.55 12.10 -19.59
C THR A 25 45.82 12.88 -20.68
N ALA A 26 46.47 13.53 -21.59
CA ALA A 26 45.85 14.23 -22.72
C ALA A 26 45.19 13.23 -23.68
N LEU A 27 45.85 12.13 -24.02
CA LEU A 27 45.34 11.08 -24.89
C LEU A 27 44.14 10.38 -24.28
N LEU A 28 44.14 10.11 -22.98
CA LEU A 28 43.02 9.53 -22.27
C LEU A 28 41.78 10.47 -22.29
N LYS A 29 42.00 11.78 -22.16
CA LYS A 29 40.92 12.77 -22.27
C LYS A 29 40.31 12.76 -23.66
N TYR A 30 41.14 12.69 -24.71
CA TYR A 30 40.67 12.55 -26.10
C TYR A 30 39.90 11.25 -26.35
N ALA A 31 40.38 10.14 -25.80
CA ALA A 31 39.73 8.84 -25.91
C ALA A 31 38.47 8.67 -25.02
N GLY A 32 38.12 9.67 -24.20
CA GLY A 32 37.00 9.57 -23.27
C GLY A 32 37.18 8.53 -22.15
N ILE A 33 38.47 8.17 -21.85
CA ILE A 33 38.79 7.16 -20.84
C ILE A 33 39.18 7.87 -19.53
N PRO A 34 38.42 7.66 -18.42
CA PRO A 34 38.79 8.24 -17.12
C PRO A 34 40.16 7.75 -16.67
N HIS A 35 40.98 8.66 -16.12
CA HIS A 35 42.34 8.33 -15.64
C HIS A 35 42.33 7.25 -14.54
N ARG A 36 41.27 7.20 -13.74
CA ARG A 36 41.04 6.13 -12.74
C ARG A 36 40.92 4.77 -13.40
N THR A 37 40.16 4.67 -14.50
CA THR A 37 39.99 3.43 -15.29
C THR A 37 41.29 2.95 -15.86
N TRP A 38 42.11 3.88 -16.41
CA TRP A 38 43.43 3.56 -16.94
C TRP A 38 44.37 2.99 -15.87
N ARG A 39 44.44 3.63 -14.68
CA ARG A 39 45.24 3.13 -13.55
C ARG A 39 44.79 1.75 -13.10
N GLU A 40 43.50 1.50 -13.08
CA GLU A 40 42.98 0.21 -12.72
C GLU A 40 43.31 -0.87 -13.74
N TRP A 41 43.34 -0.54 -15.03
CA TRP A 41 43.81 -1.44 -16.08
C TRP A 41 45.31 -1.79 -15.90
N ALA A 42 46.13 -0.81 -15.67
CA ALA A 42 47.57 -1.01 -15.42
C ALA A 42 47.84 -1.91 -14.20
N ARG A 43 47.04 -1.72 -13.11
CA ARG A 43 47.13 -2.54 -11.90
C ARG A 43 46.74 -3.99 -12.16
N ARG A 44 45.73 -4.23 -12.99
CA ARG A 44 45.21 -5.59 -13.27
C ARG A 44 45.98 -6.38 -14.29
N ARG A 45 47.01 -5.80 -14.95
CA ARG A 45 47.95 -6.43 -15.90
C ARG A 45 47.31 -7.50 -16.81
N GLY A 46 46.19 -7.18 -17.43
CA GLY A 46 45.53 -8.06 -18.39
C GLY A 46 44.64 -9.18 -17.81
N ALA A 47 44.46 -9.23 -16.49
CA ALA A 47 43.47 -10.13 -15.93
C ALA A 47 42.05 -9.72 -16.32
N GLU A 48 41.26 -10.68 -16.75
CA GLU A 48 39.82 -10.45 -17.01
C GLU A 48 39.16 -9.81 -15.77
N THR A 49 38.32 -8.83 -16.03
CA THR A 49 37.45 -8.31 -14.99
C THR A 49 36.42 -9.40 -14.73
N LYS A 50 36.66 -10.28 -13.78
CA LYS A 50 35.60 -11.14 -13.25
C LYS A 50 34.58 -10.22 -12.65
N HIS A 51 33.56 -9.83 -13.41
CA HIS A 51 32.39 -9.20 -12.85
C HIS A 51 31.74 -10.23 -11.92
N ASN A 52 31.80 -9.97 -10.64
CA ASN A 52 31.11 -10.78 -9.60
C ASN A 52 29.57 -10.74 -9.75
N ASN A 53 29.06 -10.17 -10.87
CA ASN A 53 27.63 -10.01 -11.10
C ASN A 53 26.90 -11.32 -11.39
N ASN A 54 27.60 -12.38 -11.73
CA ASN A 54 27.00 -13.69 -12.02
C ASN A 54 26.87 -14.59 -10.79
N ILE A 55 27.51 -14.24 -9.67
CA ILE A 55 27.38 -15.00 -8.44
C ILE A 55 26.25 -14.38 -7.63
N PRO A 56 25.15 -15.10 -7.41
CA PRO A 56 24.05 -14.61 -6.58
C PRO A 56 24.52 -14.30 -5.16
N LYS A 57 24.20 -13.10 -4.68
CA LYS A 57 24.54 -12.70 -3.33
C LYS A 57 23.56 -13.32 -2.34
N SER A 58 23.97 -13.49 -1.10
CA SER A 58 23.19 -14.16 -0.04
C SER A 58 21.80 -13.52 0.24
N TYR A 59 21.55 -12.29 -0.22
CA TYR A 59 20.27 -11.61 -0.06
C TYR A 59 19.39 -11.67 -1.33
N HIS A 60 19.87 -12.24 -2.45
CA HIS A 60 19.07 -12.38 -3.65
C HIS A 60 17.92 -13.35 -3.40
N LEU A 61 16.79 -13.09 -4.05
CA LEU A 61 15.65 -14.01 -4.01
C LEU A 61 16.02 -15.35 -4.63
N THR A 62 15.47 -16.43 -4.08
CA THR A 62 15.60 -17.75 -4.70
C THR A 62 14.70 -17.85 -5.93
N PRO A 63 15.00 -18.73 -6.90
CA PRO A 63 14.14 -18.94 -8.06
C PRO A 63 12.69 -19.30 -7.68
N GLU A 64 12.50 -20.05 -6.60
CA GLU A 64 11.20 -20.45 -6.08
C GLU A 64 10.43 -19.24 -5.53
N GLU A 65 11.09 -18.34 -4.80
CA GLU A 65 10.50 -17.09 -4.33
C GLU A 65 10.07 -16.20 -5.51
N VAL A 66 10.90 -16.06 -6.53
CA VAL A 66 10.57 -15.28 -7.73
C VAL A 66 9.33 -15.85 -8.43
N LYS A 67 9.24 -17.19 -8.60
CA LYS A 67 8.07 -17.86 -9.18
C LYS A 67 6.81 -17.60 -8.36
N ALA A 68 6.89 -17.72 -7.03
CA ALA A 68 5.77 -17.47 -6.13
C ALA A 68 5.27 -16.02 -6.21
N ILE A 69 6.18 -15.04 -6.27
CA ILE A 69 5.85 -13.63 -6.43
C ILE A 69 5.13 -13.39 -7.76
N ILE A 70 5.67 -13.92 -8.87
CA ILE A 70 5.07 -13.76 -10.21
C ILE A 70 3.65 -14.33 -10.22
N ALA A 71 3.48 -15.56 -9.76
CA ALA A 71 2.17 -16.22 -9.72
C ALA A 71 1.15 -15.43 -8.90
N TYR A 72 1.56 -14.91 -7.72
CA TYR A 72 0.69 -14.10 -6.88
C TYR A 72 0.31 -12.78 -7.54
N CYS A 73 1.29 -12.08 -8.13
CA CYS A 73 1.07 -10.78 -8.77
C CYS A 73 0.16 -10.87 -10.01
N VAL A 74 0.29 -11.91 -10.81
CA VAL A 74 -0.59 -12.16 -11.97
C VAL A 74 -2.04 -12.34 -11.50
N ASN A 75 -2.28 -13.18 -10.49
CA ASN A 75 -3.62 -13.47 -9.97
C ASN A 75 -4.24 -12.28 -9.21
N ASN A 76 -3.43 -11.35 -8.73
CA ASN A 76 -3.86 -10.17 -7.96
C ASN A 76 -3.51 -8.84 -8.64
N SER A 77 -3.49 -8.81 -9.96
CA SER A 77 -2.99 -7.68 -10.78
C SER A 77 -3.68 -6.33 -10.56
N LEU A 78 -4.84 -6.32 -9.91
CA LEU A 78 -5.60 -5.08 -9.59
C LEU A 78 -5.13 -4.40 -8.31
N LYS A 79 -4.31 -5.07 -7.50
CA LYS A 79 -3.79 -4.56 -6.24
C LYS A 79 -2.41 -3.93 -6.44
N GLY A 80 -2.11 -2.85 -5.68
CA GLY A 80 -0.78 -2.25 -5.70
C GLY A 80 0.29 -3.19 -5.12
N TYR A 81 1.53 -3.14 -5.62
CA TYR A 81 2.61 -4.04 -5.24
C TYR A 81 2.91 -4.10 -3.72
N ARG A 82 2.72 -2.98 -3.00
CA ARG A 82 2.89 -2.96 -1.54
C ARG A 82 1.82 -3.77 -0.83
N MET A 83 0.58 -3.71 -1.30
CA MET A 83 -0.51 -4.53 -0.76
C MET A 83 -0.26 -6.00 -1.07
N GLN A 84 0.09 -6.32 -2.32
CA GLN A 84 0.46 -7.69 -2.71
C GLN A 84 1.60 -8.24 -1.86
N CYS A 85 2.63 -7.42 -1.59
CA CYS A 85 3.76 -7.80 -0.73
C CYS A 85 3.30 -8.23 0.66
N TRP A 86 2.54 -7.40 1.35
CA TRP A 86 2.12 -7.69 2.71
C TRP A 86 1.08 -8.82 2.78
N GLU A 87 0.21 -8.94 1.77
CA GLU A 87 -0.68 -10.10 1.66
C GLU A 87 0.10 -11.41 1.48
N MET A 88 1.17 -11.43 0.67
CA MET A 88 2.04 -12.60 0.54
C MET A 88 2.70 -12.98 1.86
N VAL A 89 3.18 -12.01 2.63
CA VAL A 89 3.78 -12.25 3.96
C VAL A 89 2.74 -12.80 4.94
N ASP A 90 1.56 -12.21 4.98
CA ASP A 90 0.50 -12.62 5.92
C ASP A 90 -0.09 -13.99 5.57
N ARG A 91 -0.20 -14.30 4.28
CA ARG A 91 -0.72 -15.59 3.77
C ARG A 91 0.37 -16.67 3.64
N ASN A 92 1.58 -16.41 4.09
CA ASN A 92 2.73 -17.31 4.03
C ASN A 92 3.11 -17.78 2.59
N VAL A 93 2.89 -16.92 1.59
CA VAL A 93 3.22 -17.20 0.18
C VAL A 93 4.69 -16.91 -0.12
N ALA A 94 5.17 -15.73 0.27
CA ALA A 94 6.56 -15.31 0.12
C ALA A 94 6.91 -14.26 1.17
N PHE A 95 8.10 -14.35 1.74
CA PHE A 95 8.57 -13.46 2.81
C PHE A 95 9.66 -12.52 2.28
N VAL A 96 9.24 -11.48 1.59
CA VAL A 96 10.10 -10.57 0.83
C VAL A 96 9.78 -9.11 1.13
N SER A 97 10.74 -8.21 0.83
CA SER A 97 10.50 -6.78 0.97
C SER A 97 9.63 -6.24 -0.17
N CYS A 98 8.92 -5.13 0.06
CA CYS A 98 8.15 -4.47 -0.99
C CYS A 98 9.04 -4.03 -2.17
N SER A 99 10.30 -3.65 -1.93
CA SER A 99 11.26 -3.32 -2.97
C SER A 99 11.60 -4.53 -3.85
N SER A 100 11.74 -5.71 -3.23
CA SER A 100 11.98 -6.95 -3.96
C SER A 100 10.80 -7.31 -4.87
N VAL A 101 9.57 -7.19 -4.37
CA VAL A 101 8.35 -7.39 -5.19
C VAL A 101 8.31 -6.41 -6.35
N TYR A 102 8.57 -5.12 -6.09
CA TYR A 102 8.62 -4.11 -7.14
C TYR A 102 9.63 -4.44 -8.24
N ASN A 103 10.85 -4.86 -7.86
CA ASN A 103 11.88 -5.22 -8.80
C ASN A 103 11.51 -6.45 -9.65
N VAL A 104 10.87 -7.47 -9.06
CA VAL A 104 10.37 -8.64 -9.80
C VAL A 104 9.29 -8.22 -10.79
N ILE A 105 8.31 -7.40 -10.36
CA ILE A 105 7.24 -6.89 -11.23
C ILE A 105 7.83 -6.13 -12.42
N LYS A 106 8.81 -5.25 -12.19
CA LYS A 106 9.48 -4.47 -13.24
C LYS A 106 10.27 -5.36 -14.19
N HIS A 107 11.07 -6.28 -13.65
CA HIS A 107 11.91 -7.17 -14.47
C HIS A 107 11.09 -8.08 -15.40
N HIS A 108 9.90 -8.49 -14.95
CA HIS A 108 9.00 -9.36 -15.71
C HIS A 108 7.88 -8.60 -16.44
N ASN A 109 7.94 -7.26 -16.52
CA ASN A 109 6.96 -6.41 -17.21
C ASN A 109 5.50 -6.66 -16.76
N LEU A 110 5.30 -6.93 -15.47
CA LEU A 110 3.98 -7.18 -14.89
C LEU A 110 3.30 -5.88 -14.41
N ASP A 111 3.94 -4.73 -14.60
CA ASP A 111 3.41 -3.44 -14.23
C ASP A 111 2.39 -2.95 -15.26
N LYS A 112 1.15 -2.84 -14.85
CA LYS A 112 0.16 -2.06 -15.62
C LYS A 112 0.53 -0.59 -15.50
N LYS A 113 0.32 0.19 -16.59
CA LYS A 113 0.47 1.66 -16.56
C LYS A 113 -0.39 2.21 -15.42
N TRP A 114 0.24 2.67 -14.35
CA TRP A 114 -0.41 3.35 -13.25
C TRP A 114 -0.80 4.75 -13.71
N VAL A 115 -2.05 5.12 -13.50
CA VAL A 115 -2.46 6.52 -13.61
C VAL A 115 -1.80 7.28 -12.45
N GLU A 116 -1.04 8.33 -12.74
CA GLU A 116 -0.45 9.19 -11.72
C GLU A 116 -1.55 9.74 -10.80
N VAL A 117 -1.50 9.34 -9.55
CA VAL A 117 -2.34 9.94 -8.51
C VAL A 117 -1.61 11.19 -8.03
N LYS A 118 -2.16 12.37 -8.35
CA LYS A 118 -1.67 13.64 -7.81
C LYS A 118 -1.70 13.58 -6.28
N GLU A 119 -0.57 13.84 -5.65
CA GLU A 119 -0.50 13.97 -4.19
C GLU A 119 -1.34 15.17 -3.75
N ALA A 120 -2.33 14.91 -2.90
CA ALA A 120 -3.09 15.97 -2.25
C ALA A 120 -2.22 16.63 -1.17
N ALA A 121 -2.21 17.95 -1.14
CA ALA A 121 -1.48 18.75 -0.17
C ALA A 121 -1.87 18.35 1.27
N LYS A 122 -0.86 18.11 2.10
CA LYS A 122 -1.01 17.77 3.50
C LYS A 122 -1.23 19.05 4.32
N GLN A 123 -2.48 19.37 4.65
CA GLN A 123 -2.76 20.28 5.76
C GLN A 123 -3.49 19.49 6.84
N GLY A 124 -2.93 19.52 8.07
CA GLY A 124 -3.28 18.58 9.11
C GLY A 124 -4.60 18.89 9.81
N PHE A 125 -5.55 17.98 9.73
CA PHE A 125 -6.59 17.82 10.73
C PHE A 125 -6.05 16.95 11.85
N GLU A 126 -6.39 17.25 13.10
CA GLU A 126 -5.96 16.48 14.26
C GLU A 126 -6.35 15.01 14.09
N GLN A 127 -5.35 14.14 14.07
CA GLN A 127 -5.58 12.71 13.86
C GLN A 127 -5.88 12.02 15.18
N PRO A 128 -6.89 11.11 15.24
CA PRO A 128 -7.15 10.35 16.44
C PRO A 128 -5.97 9.46 16.80
N THR A 129 -5.73 9.30 18.09
CA THR A 129 -4.65 8.50 18.66
C THR A 129 -5.13 7.15 19.18
N ALA A 130 -6.43 6.99 19.40
CA ALA A 130 -7.07 5.78 19.89
C ALA A 130 -8.38 5.47 19.15
N VAL A 131 -8.83 4.23 19.29
CA VAL A 131 -10.15 3.80 18.83
C VAL A 131 -11.23 4.55 19.59
N HIS A 132 -12.36 4.80 18.92
CA HIS A 132 -13.52 5.52 19.45
C HIS A 132 -13.31 7.01 19.79
N GLU A 133 -12.13 7.60 19.56
CA GLU A 133 -11.97 9.06 19.71
C GLU A 133 -12.77 9.86 18.66
N GLN A 134 -12.79 9.36 17.42
CA GLN A 134 -13.47 10.02 16.30
C GLN A 134 -14.25 9.00 15.48
N TRP A 135 -15.53 9.27 15.30
CA TRP A 135 -16.39 8.53 14.37
C TRP A 135 -16.77 9.44 13.20
N HIS A 136 -16.72 8.90 12.01
CA HIS A 136 -17.11 9.61 10.79
C HIS A 136 -18.42 9.02 10.28
N ILE A 137 -19.41 9.86 9.98
CA ILE A 137 -20.69 9.45 9.39
C ILE A 137 -20.93 10.20 8.08
N ASP A 138 -21.45 9.50 7.07
CA ASP A 138 -21.77 10.08 5.78
C ASP A 138 -22.67 9.16 4.95
N PHE A 139 -23.44 9.74 4.03
CA PHE A 139 -24.24 9.03 3.06
C PHE A 139 -23.50 8.85 1.72
N SER A 140 -23.76 7.74 1.05
CA SER A 140 -23.26 7.49 -0.29
C SER A 140 -24.30 6.79 -1.16
N TYR A 141 -24.41 7.22 -2.41
CA TYR A 141 -25.35 6.63 -3.36
C TYR A 141 -24.86 5.28 -3.86
N ILE A 142 -25.74 4.29 -3.88
CA ILE A 142 -25.56 2.97 -4.51
C ILE A 142 -26.71 2.74 -5.48
N LYS A 143 -26.37 2.48 -6.74
CA LYS A 143 -27.36 2.13 -7.76
C LYS A 143 -27.59 0.61 -7.74
N ILE A 144 -28.86 0.20 -7.57
CA ILE A 144 -29.30 -1.18 -7.64
C ILE A 144 -30.33 -1.25 -8.76
N GLN A 145 -30.00 -1.94 -9.85
CA GLN A 145 -30.79 -1.92 -11.09
C GLN A 145 -31.08 -0.48 -11.58
N ASN A 146 -32.33 -0.07 -11.59
CA ASN A 146 -32.77 1.25 -12.04
C ASN A 146 -33.07 2.22 -10.88
N SER A 147 -32.85 1.83 -9.62
CA SER A 147 -33.15 2.62 -8.42
C SER A 147 -31.89 3.02 -7.71
N PHE A 148 -31.92 4.20 -7.07
CA PHE A 148 -30.86 4.65 -6.15
C PHE A 148 -31.24 4.34 -4.72
N TYR A 149 -30.26 3.82 -3.99
CA TYR A 149 -30.33 3.57 -2.56
C TYR A 149 -29.18 4.34 -1.89
N TYR A 150 -29.28 4.51 -0.60
CA TYR A 150 -28.39 5.33 0.18
C TYR A 150 -27.69 4.47 1.22
N PHE A 151 -26.40 4.27 1.01
CA PHE A 151 -25.53 3.66 2.02
C PHE A 151 -25.16 4.71 3.05
N ILE A 152 -25.41 4.46 4.32
CA ILE A 152 -24.89 5.25 5.42
C ILE A 152 -24.02 4.36 6.29
N GLY A 153 -22.87 4.87 6.77
CA GLY A 153 -21.94 4.11 7.59
C GLY A 153 -21.23 4.97 8.63
N ILE A 154 -20.85 4.33 9.73
CA ILE A 154 -20.01 4.92 10.77
C ILE A 154 -18.65 4.27 10.74
N LEU A 155 -17.61 5.06 10.48
CA LEU A 155 -16.22 4.65 10.40
C LEU A 155 -15.43 5.15 11.61
N ASP A 156 -14.70 4.26 12.28
CA ASP A 156 -13.73 4.66 13.31
C ASP A 156 -12.52 5.36 12.66
N GLY A 157 -12.26 6.56 13.11
CA GLY A 157 -11.24 7.44 12.52
C GLY A 157 -9.80 6.97 12.74
N TYR A 158 -9.53 6.17 13.76
CA TYR A 158 -8.21 5.61 14.07
C TYR A 158 -7.94 4.32 13.30
N SER A 159 -8.76 3.31 13.54
CA SER A 159 -8.59 1.97 12.96
C SER A 159 -9.03 1.83 11.51
N ARG A 160 -9.85 2.76 11.01
CA ARG A 160 -10.53 2.68 9.70
C ARG A 160 -11.58 1.57 9.62
N LYS A 161 -11.98 1.00 10.77
CA LYS A 161 -13.04 0.00 10.83
C LYS A 161 -14.39 0.64 10.55
N LEU A 162 -15.17 0.03 9.67
CA LEU A 162 -16.59 0.36 9.57
C LEU A 162 -17.30 -0.31 10.75
N LEU A 163 -17.77 0.50 11.69
CA LEU A 163 -18.37 0.04 12.93
C LEU A 163 -19.78 -0.49 12.71
N ASN A 164 -20.58 0.27 11.96
CA ASN A 164 -21.96 -0.08 11.61
C ASN A 164 -22.35 0.58 10.27
N TRP A 165 -23.38 0.08 9.63
CA TRP A 165 -23.87 0.60 8.36
C TRP A 165 -25.32 0.19 8.09
N ARG A 166 -25.99 0.94 7.20
CA ARG A 166 -27.34 0.64 6.71
C ARG A 166 -27.42 0.95 5.22
N LEU A 167 -28.31 0.26 4.52
CA LEU A 167 -28.74 0.60 3.17
C LEU A 167 -30.17 1.10 3.24
N CYS A 168 -30.42 2.34 2.85
CA CYS A 168 -31.69 3.03 3.03
C CYS A 168 -32.32 3.38 1.68
N LYS A 169 -33.65 3.53 1.64
CA LYS A 169 -34.38 3.98 0.47
C LYS A 169 -34.35 5.50 0.28
N ASN A 170 -34.10 6.24 1.35
CA ASN A 170 -34.03 7.69 1.39
C ASN A 170 -32.89 8.19 2.30
N MET A 171 -32.60 9.49 2.25
CA MET A 171 -31.58 10.16 3.09
C MET A 171 -32.21 10.90 4.27
N GLU A 172 -33.26 10.37 4.88
CA GLU A 172 -33.90 11.02 6.02
C GLU A 172 -33.02 10.94 7.28
N GLY A 173 -33.09 11.97 8.12
CA GLY A 173 -32.32 12.09 9.36
C GLY A 173 -32.53 10.91 10.32
N ILE A 174 -33.74 10.36 10.35
CA ILE A 174 -34.06 9.19 11.20
C ILE A 174 -33.15 7.98 10.92
N ASN A 175 -32.66 7.79 9.68
CA ASN A 175 -31.73 6.72 9.35
C ASN A 175 -30.36 6.95 10.01
N ALA A 176 -29.92 8.20 10.11
CA ALA A 176 -28.68 8.55 10.80
C ALA A 176 -28.85 8.40 12.33
N GLU A 177 -29.98 8.85 12.88
CA GLU A 177 -30.31 8.74 14.30
C GLU A 177 -30.31 7.27 14.77
N ILE A 178 -31.02 6.39 14.04
CA ILE A 178 -31.06 4.96 14.34
C ILE A 178 -29.66 4.35 14.27
N LEU A 179 -28.89 4.66 13.20
CA LEU A 179 -27.56 4.10 13.02
C LEU A 179 -26.61 4.50 14.17
N VAL A 180 -26.65 5.77 14.61
CA VAL A 180 -25.81 6.25 15.73
C VAL A 180 -26.21 5.56 17.02
N ALA A 181 -27.52 5.46 17.33
CA ALA A 181 -28.02 4.79 18.53
C ALA A 181 -27.60 3.31 18.57
N GLU A 182 -27.87 2.56 17.51
CA GLU A 182 -27.43 1.15 17.38
C GLU A 182 -25.93 0.99 17.53
N THR A 183 -25.14 1.89 16.92
CA THR A 183 -23.67 1.82 17.00
C THR A 183 -23.21 2.08 18.44
N LYS A 184 -23.83 2.99 19.15
CA LYS A 184 -23.53 3.24 20.57
C LYS A 184 -23.87 2.04 21.45
N GLU A 185 -25.00 1.37 21.20
CA GLU A 185 -25.37 0.11 21.88
C GLU A 185 -24.35 -1.02 21.58
N MET A 186 -23.86 -1.12 20.36
CA MET A 186 -22.83 -2.11 19.99
C MET A 186 -21.47 -1.83 20.65
N TYR A 187 -21.18 -0.57 20.98
CA TYR A 187 -19.91 -0.13 21.57
C TYR A 187 -20.15 0.76 22.81
N PRO A 188 -20.72 0.22 23.90
CA PRO A 188 -21.06 0.98 25.09
C PRO A 188 -19.83 1.61 25.77
N GLN A 189 -18.65 1.00 25.59
CA GLN A 189 -17.38 1.48 26.10
C GLN A 189 -16.85 2.75 25.39
N ALA A 190 -17.43 3.15 24.27
CA ALA A 190 -17.05 4.37 23.57
C ALA A 190 -17.52 5.60 24.36
N ALA A 191 -16.62 6.21 25.15
CA ALA A 191 -16.94 7.37 26.00
C ALA A 191 -16.89 8.65 25.17
N GLY A 192 -18.08 9.18 24.81
CA GLY A 192 -18.23 10.48 24.15
C GLY A 192 -17.43 10.69 22.87
N PRO A 193 -17.53 9.81 21.85
CA PRO A 193 -16.82 9.99 20.58
C PRO A 193 -17.12 11.33 19.93
N ARG A 194 -16.13 11.93 19.28
CA ARG A 194 -16.37 13.07 18.39
C ARG A 194 -16.94 12.58 17.07
N LEU A 195 -18.22 12.84 16.81
CA LEU A 195 -18.86 12.52 15.55
C LEU A 195 -18.54 13.59 14.52
N ILE A 196 -18.05 13.19 13.35
CA ILE A 196 -17.70 14.08 12.24
C ILE A 196 -18.64 13.77 11.08
N SER A 197 -19.38 14.77 10.60
CA SER A 197 -20.27 14.70 9.44
C SER A 197 -20.03 15.86 8.47
N ASP A 198 -20.62 15.79 7.30
CA ASP A 198 -20.81 16.97 6.45
C ASP A 198 -21.96 17.87 7.00
N ASN A 199 -22.21 18.96 6.28
CA ASN A 199 -23.30 19.90 6.63
C ASN A 199 -24.63 19.49 5.96
N GLY A 200 -24.87 18.22 5.72
CA GLY A 200 -26.14 17.73 5.18
C GLY A 200 -27.29 17.99 6.13
N SER A 201 -28.48 18.32 5.58
CA SER A 201 -29.68 18.62 6.37
C SER A 201 -30.06 17.51 7.36
N GLN A 202 -29.74 16.26 7.05
CA GLN A 202 -29.94 15.09 7.90
C GLN A 202 -29.12 15.11 9.20
N PHE A 203 -28.01 15.84 9.23
CA PHE A 203 -27.10 15.95 10.38
C PHE A 203 -27.26 17.26 11.17
N ILE A 204 -28.02 18.23 10.63
CA ILE A 204 -28.25 19.55 11.23
C ILE A 204 -29.62 19.58 11.99
N SER A 205 -30.41 18.50 11.87
CA SER A 205 -31.73 18.45 12.45
C SER A 205 -31.67 18.54 13.99
N LYS A 206 -32.63 19.23 14.57
CA LYS A 206 -32.74 19.36 16.04
C LYS A 206 -32.81 18.00 16.74
N ASN A 207 -33.54 17.06 16.16
CA ASN A 207 -33.66 15.69 16.69
C ASN A 207 -32.32 14.99 16.75
N PHE A 208 -31.49 15.14 15.70
CA PHE A 208 -30.15 14.54 15.64
C PHE A 208 -29.22 15.15 16.71
N GLU A 209 -29.28 16.49 16.90
CA GLU A 209 -28.48 17.17 17.92
C GLU A 209 -28.91 16.74 19.34
N GLU A 210 -30.22 16.65 19.61
CA GLU A 210 -30.77 16.17 20.90
C GLU A 210 -30.33 14.71 21.18
N LEU A 211 -30.36 13.84 20.17
CA LEU A 211 -29.86 12.47 20.30
C LEU A 211 -28.38 12.43 20.65
N LEU A 212 -27.55 13.20 19.93
CA LEU A 212 -26.10 13.24 20.18
C LEU A 212 -25.79 13.75 21.61
N ALA A 213 -26.51 14.75 22.07
CA ALA A 213 -26.38 15.26 23.44
C ALA A 213 -26.77 14.19 24.48
N LEU A 214 -27.86 13.44 24.26
CA LEU A 214 -28.29 12.34 25.11
C LEU A 214 -27.23 11.21 25.18
N LEU A 215 -26.57 10.93 24.07
CA LEU A 215 -25.55 9.88 23.96
C LEU A 215 -24.14 10.37 24.32
N GLU A 216 -23.98 11.61 24.76
CA GLU A 216 -22.73 12.26 25.16
C GLU A 216 -21.72 12.40 24.00
N PHE A 217 -22.18 12.50 22.75
CA PHE A 217 -21.32 12.75 21.60
C PHE A 217 -21.03 14.25 21.45
N SER A 218 -19.80 14.57 21.10
CA SER A 218 -19.50 15.88 20.53
C SER A 218 -19.66 15.85 19.01
N HIS A 219 -20.30 16.86 18.42
CA HIS A 219 -20.51 16.93 16.96
C HIS A 219 -19.59 17.96 16.33
N THR A 220 -18.95 17.59 15.22
CA THR A 220 -18.11 18.49 14.45
C THR A 220 -18.49 18.39 12.97
N PHE A 221 -18.88 19.53 12.41
CA PHE A 221 -19.15 19.62 10.98
C PHE A 221 -17.85 19.84 10.19
N THR A 222 -17.75 19.22 9.02
CA THR A 222 -16.69 19.54 8.08
C THR A 222 -16.99 20.88 7.43
N SER A 223 -16.09 21.85 7.54
CA SER A 223 -16.29 23.14 6.88
C SER A 223 -16.15 23.01 5.37
N ALA A 224 -16.90 23.84 4.62
CA ALA A 224 -16.85 23.88 3.15
C ALA A 224 -15.44 24.14 2.59
N ASN A 225 -14.56 24.76 3.40
CA ASN A 225 -13.18 25.09 3.04
C ASN A 225 -12.14 24.05 3.51
N HIS A 226 -12.56 22.99 4.25
CA HIS A 226 -11.68 21.91 4.70
C HIS A 226 -12.28 20.54 4.40
N PRO A 227 -12.39 20.15 3.11
CA PRO A 227 -12.97 18.86 2.71
C PRO A 227 -12.17 17.64 3.23
N GLN A 228 -10.99 17.88 3.79
CA GLN A 228 -10.12 16.81 4.33
C GLN A 228 -10.66 16.19 5.64
N SER A 229 -11.59 16.84 6.33
CA SER A 229 -12.13 16.35 7.60
C SER A 229 -12.92 15.04 7.44
N ASN A 230 -13.66 14.86 6.32
CA ASN A 230 -14.38 13.62 6.02
C ASN A 230 -13.65 12.71 5.01
N GLY A 231 -12.41 13.08 4.62
CA GLY A 231 -11.61 12.33 3.64
C GLY A 231 -11.34 10.87 3.98
N LYS A 232 -11.54 10.47 5.25
CA LYS A 232 -11.43 9.08 5.69
C LYS A 232 -12.61 8.26 5.19
N LEU A 233 -13.83 8.76 5.38
CA LEU A 233 -15.05 8.09 4.95
C LEU A 233 -15.28 8.22 3.44
N GLU A 234 -14.92 9.37 2.82
CA GLU A 234 -14.86 9.51 1.37
C GLU A 234 -13.96 8.45 0.73
N ARG A 235 -12.78 8.20 1.31
CA ARG A 235 -11.88 7.16 0.83
C ARG A 235 -12.48 5.77 0.99
N PHE A 236 -13.19 5.52 2.09
CA PHE A 236 -13.94 4.27 2.28
C PHE A 236 -15.01 4.13 1.18
N HIS A 237 -15.86 5.13 0.96
CA HIS A 237 -16.89 5.11 -0.08
C HIS A 237 -16.30 4.90 -1.48
N ARG A 238 -15.19 5.56 -1.79
CA ARG A 238 -14.48 5.34 -3.06
C ARG A 238 -13.99 3.89 -3.18
N THR A 239 -13.44 3.32 -2.10
CA THR A 239 -12.98 1.94 -2.09
C THR A 239 -14.15 0.97 -2.26
N LEU A 240 -15.26 1.15 -1.51
CA LEU A 240 -16.49 0.38 -1.65
C LEU A 240 -17.00 0.42 -3.10
N LYS A 241 -17.10 1.61 -3.68
CA LYS A 241 -17.59 1.78 -5.06
C LYS A 241 -16.66 1.15 -6.10
N THR A 242 -15.35 1.27 -5.96
CA THR A 242 -14.40 0.78 -6.97
C THR A 242 -14.11 -0.71 -6.85
N GLU A 243 -14.04 -1.24 -5.64
CA GLU A 243 -13.67 -2.63 -5.41
C GLU A 243 -14.88 -3.58 -5.38
N HIS A 244 -16.07 -3.07 -5.07
CA HIS A 244 -17.28 -3.89 -4.94
C HIS A 244 -18.43 -3.40 -5.82
N VAL A 245 -19.03 -2.24 -5.57
CA VAL A 245 -20.27 -1.79 -6.20
C VAL A 245 -20.20 -1.80 -7.74
N ARG A 246 -19.12 -1.24 -8.32
CA ARG A 246 -18.93 -1.17 -9.78
C ARG A 246 -18.65 -2.52 -10.44
N ARG A 247 -18.36 -3.54 -9.65
CA ARG A 247 -18.02 -4.89 -10.12
C ARG A 247 -19.14 -5.89 -9.85
N SER A 248 -20.17 -5.48 -9.09
CA SER A 248 -21.29 -6.30 -8.71
C SER A 248 -22.54 -5.88 -9.49
N SER A 249 -23.31 -6.85 -9.92
CA SER A 249 -24.66 -6.63 -10.42
C SER A 249 -25.61 -7.16 -9.36
N TYR A 250 -26.30 -6.26 -8.67
CA TYR A 250 -27.27 -6.62 -7.65
C TYR A 250 -28.61 -6.97 -8.29
N LEU A 251 -29.17 -8.10 -7.89
CA LEU A 251 -30.47 -8.55 -8.39
C LEU A 251 -31.61 -7.74 -7.79
N GLU A 252 -31.53 -7.47 -6.48
CA GLU A 252 -32.53 -6.70 -5.73
C GLU A 252 -31.92 -6.12 -4.45
N TYR A 253 -32.74 -5.43 -3.66
CA TYR A 253 -32.31 -4.81 -2.40
C TYR A 253 -31.71 -5.81 -1.39
N GLN A 254 -32.36 -6.98 -1.22
CA GLN A 254 -31.87 -8.01 -0.29
C GLN A 254 -30.52 -8.59 -0.72
N ASP A 255 -30.36 -8.91 -2.01
CA ASP A 255 -29.08 -9.35 -2.56
C ASP A 255 -27.97 -8.30 -2.34
N ALA A 256 -28.28 -7.03 -2.53
CA ALA A 256 -27.34 -5.94 -2.25
C ALA A 256 -26.95 -5.88 -0.79
N CYS A 257 -27.89 -6.03 0.15
CA CYS A 257 -27.60 -6.04 1.59
C CYS A 257 -26.67 -7.20 1.96
N ILE A 258 -26.91 -8.40 1.47
CA ILE A 258 -26.09 -9.59 1.73
C ILE A 258 -24.68 -9.38 1.22
N ARG A 259 -24.52 -8.99 -0.05
CA ARG A 259 -23.20 -8.81 -0.67
C ARG A 259 -22.42 -7.64 -0.08
N LEU A 260 -23.09 -6.56 0.33
CA LEU A 260 -22.46 -5.46 1.05
C LEU A 260 -21.97 -5.92 2.43
N ALA A 261 -22.77 -6.74 3.15
CA ALA A 261 -22.36 -7.28 4.44
C ALA A 261 -21.09 -8.17 4.31
N GLU A 262 -21.06 -9.06 3.32
CA GLU A 262 -19.89 -9.90 3.02
C GLU A 262 -18.65 -9.06 2.70
N TRP A 263 -18.81 -8.06 1.83
CA TRP A 263 -17.69 -7.18 1.47
C TRP A 263 -17.20 -6.35 2.65
N ILE A 264 -18.08 -5.87 3.50
CA ILE A 264 -17.71 -5.11 4.71
C ILE A 264 -17.01 -6.01 5.72
N ALA A 265 -17.43 -7.25 5.87
CA ALA A 265 -16.72 -8.23 6.68
C ALA A 265 -15.29 -8.45 6.16
N TYR A 266 -15.13 -8.65 4.84
CA TYR A 266 -13.82 -8.70 4.18
C TYR A 266 -13.01 -7.41 4.39
N TYR A 267 -13.62 -6.23 4.20
CA TYR A 267 -12.95 -4.94 4.41
C TYR A 267 -12.38 -4.80 5.81
N ASN A 268 -13.16 -5.18 6.83
CA ASN A 268 -12.76 -5.06 8.22
C ASN A 268 -11.72 -6.11 8.65
N SER A 269 -11.79 -7.35 8.13
CA SER A 269 -11.02 -8.49 8.64
C SER A 269 -9.87 -8.94 7.78
N GLU A 270 -9.91 -8.69 6.46
CA GLU A 270 -8.92 -9.23 5.53
C GLU A 270 -8.23 -8.15 4.68
N ARG A 271 -8.95 -7.09 4.33
CA ARG A 271 -8.41 -6.06 3.46
C ARG A 271 -7.36 -5.24 4.18
N LEU A 272 -6.13 -5.25 3.65
CA LEU A 272 -5.03 -4.44 4.17
C LEU A 272 -5.22 -2.95 3.81
N HIS A 273 -4.87 -2.06 4.74
CA HIS A 273 -5.08 -0.63 4.58
C HIS A 273 -3.78 0.16 4.71
N SER A 274 -3.39 0.90 3.66
CA SER A 274 -2.10 1.61 3.61
C SER A 274 -1.92 2.66 4.70
N ALA A 275 -3.01 3.30 5.17
CA ALA A 275 -2.94 4.32 6.22
C ALA A 275 -2.69 3.76 7.62
N ILE A 276 -2.80 2.44 7.80
CA ILE A 276 -2.59 1.73 9.06
C ILE A 276 -1.58 0.59 8.88
N TRP A 277 -0.40 0.91 8.33
CA TRP A 277 0.75 0.01 8.13
C TRP A 277 0.44 -1.27 7.34
N TYR A 278 -0.54 -1.21 6.42
CA TYR A 278 -1.02 -2.40 5.70
C TYR A 278 -1.51 -3.50 6.63
N LEU A 279 -2.09 -3.13 7.78
CA LEU A 279 -2.87 -4.02 8.64
C LEU A 279 -4.34 -3.99 8.25
N THR A 280 -5.13 -4.91 8.79
CA THR A 280 -6.58 -4.86 8.66
C THR A 280 -7.17 -3.87 9.66
N PRO A 281 -8.32 -3.25 9.37
CA PRO A 281 -9.03 -2.44 10.36
C PRO A 281 -9.26 -3.14 11.69
N ASN A 282 -9.61 -4.43 11.66
CA ASN A 282 -9.79 -5.24 12.88
C ASN A 282 -8.49 -5.45 13.67
N ASP A 283 -7.32 -5.58 13.01
CA ASP A 283 -6.06 -5.71 13.73
C ASP A 283 -5.76 -4.47 14.57
N VAL A 284 -6.02 -3.29 14.00
CA VAL A 284 -5.79 -2.02 14.71
C VAL A 284 -6.87 -1.79 15.76
N PHE A 285 -8.14 -2.04 15.44
CA PHE A 285 -9.27 -1.84 16.34
C PHE A 285 -9.17 -2.68 17.62
N TYR A 286 -8.74 -3.93 17.50
CA TYR A 286 -8.55 -4.84 18.63
C TYR A 286 -7.15 -4.82 19.25
N GLY A 287 -6.33 -3.80 18.95
CA GLY A 287 -5.01 -3.60 19.57
C GLY A 287 -3.94 -4.60 19.16
N ARG A 288 -4.12 -5.34 18.05
CA ARG A 288 -3.18 -6.37 17.58
C ARG A 288 -2.01 -5.83 16.76
N THR A 289 -1.92 -4.51 16.60
CA THR A 289 -0.91 -3.84 15.75
C THR A 289 0.52 -4.31 16.03
N ALA A 290 0.95 -4.25 17.29
CA ALA A 290 2.32 -4.59 17.68
C ALA A 290 2.64 -6.07 17.39
N VAL A 291 1.71 -6.97 17.71
CA VAL A 291 1.85 -8.42 17.49
C VAL A 291 2.00 -8.72 15.99
N ARG A 292 1.10 -8.17 15.16
CA ARG A 292 1.13 -8.38 13.71
C ARG A 292 2.41 -7.86 13.04
N LEU A 293 2.90 -6.69 13.49
CA LEU A 293 4.16 -6.13 12.99
C LEU A 293 5.38 -6.97 13.43
N ALA A 294 5.39 -7.49 14.66
CA ALA A 294 6.43 -8.38 15.14
C ALA A 294 6.46 -9.71 14.36
N GLU A 295 5.30 -10.34 14.12
CA GLU A 295 5.17 -11.55 13.31
C GLU A 295 5.74 -11.35 11.89
N ARG A 296 5.41 -10.25 11.24
CA ARG A 296 5.94 -9.91 9.91
C ARG A 296 7.46 -9.75 9.93
N LYS A 297 8.00 -9.07 10.94
CA LYS A 297 9.45 -8.89 11.11
C LYS A 297 10.16 -10.22 11.26
N GLU A 298 9.61 -11.12 12.05
CA GLU A 298 10.17 -12.46 12.26
C GLU A 298 10.16 -13.31 10.98
N LYS A 299 9.03 -13.33 10.26
CA LYS A 299 8.91 -14.02 8.97
C LYS A 299 9.95 -13.53 7.95
N LEU A 300 10.13 -12.21 7.84
CA LEU A 300 11.12 -11.62 6.94
C LEU A 300 12.55 -11.97 7.36
N HIS A 301 12.85 -11.98 8.66
CA HIS A 301 14.16 -12.34 9.20
C HIS A 301 14.49 -13.81 8.96
N THR A 302 13.56 -14.71 9.26
CA THR A 302 13.70 -16.13 9.00
C THR A 302 13.93 -16.43 7.51
N ALA A 303 13.19 -15.79 6.63
CA ALA A 303 13.38 -15.92 5.19
C ALA A 303 14.74 -15.39 4.72
N TYR A 304 15.23 -14.32 5.32
CA TYR A 304 16.57 -13.80 5.03
C TYR A 304 17.67 -14.82 5.38
N ILE A 305 17.59 -15.45 6.56
CA ILE A 305 18.54 -16.50 6.97
C ILE A 305 18.50 -17.69 5.99
N LYS A 306 17.29 -18.18 5.65
CA LYS A 306 17.12 -19.27 4.70
C LYS A 306 17.73 -18.96 3.33
N ARG A 307 17.60 -17.73 2.83
CA ARG A 307 18.25 -17.30 1.57
C ARG A 307 19.78 -17.32 1.68
N GLN A 308 20.34 -16.87 2.81
CA GLN A 308 21.80 -16.93 3.04
C GLN A 308 22.32 -18.37 2.98
N GLU A 309 21.64 -19.30 3.62
CA GLU A 309 21.98 -20.72 3.61
C GLU A 309 21.87 -21.33 2.20
N TYR A 310 20.78 -21.05 1.51
CA TYR A 310 20.53 -21.50 0.14
C TYR A 310 21.64 -21.07 -0.83
N TRP A 311 22.04 -19.80 -0.80
CA TRP A 311 23.09 -19.30 -1.70
C TRP A 311 24.50 -19.71 -1.26
N ARG A 312 24.75 -19.86 0.05
CA ARG A 312 26.02 -20.34 0.56
C ARG A 312 26.31 -21.76 0.08
N THR A 313 25.36 -22.67 0.17
CA THR A 313 25.50 -24.04 -0.31
C THR A 313 25.72 -24.11 -1.83
N ARG A 314 25.00 -23.34 -2.59
CA ARG A 314 25.17 -23.34 -4.07
C ARG A 314 26.43 -22.69 -4.55
N ASN A 315 26.86 -21.59 -3.93
CA ASN A 315 28.11 -20.92 -4.31
C ASN A 315 29.37 -21.68 -3.85
N ALA A 316 29.23 -22.64 -2.90
CA ALA A 316 30.33 -23.51 -2.48
C ALA A 316 30.57 -24.68 -3.46
N VAL A 317 29.60 -25.00 -4.32
CA VAL A 317 29.65 -26.08 -5.31
C VAL A 317 30.03 -25.56 -6.70
N SER A 318 30.06 -24.23 -6.90
CA SER A 318 30.47 -23.56 -8.14
C SER A 318 31.92 -23.07 -8.05
#